data_52e41ec9c012a6858cf4db7d7e646957
#
_entry.id   52e41ec9c012a6858cf4db7d7e646957
#
_cell.length_a   1.000
_cell.length_b   1.000
_cell.length_c   1.000
_cell.angle_alpha   90.00
_cell.angle_beta   90.00
_cell.angle_gamma   90.00
#
_symmetry.space_group_name_H-M   'P 1'
#
loop_
_entity.id
_entity.type
_entity.pdbx_description
1 polymer ?
#
loop_
_entity_poly.entity_id
_entity_poly.type
_entity_poly.pdbx_seq_one_letter_code
_entity_poly.pdbx_strand_id
1 'polypeptide(L)'
;MIISGGENIYPSEVESVIGAHPHVKDVAVVGVPHEKWGEAVKAVVVLHSGTQLSEGDVLAWCRGRMASFKRPQSVSFLDDAQMPRNATGKLLHRVLRDRLAEQS
;
A
#
# COMPACT_ATOMS: atom_id res chain seq x y z
N MET A 1 -11.14 2.86 5.00
CA MET A 1 -10.59 2.33 6.27
C MET A 1 -10.40 0.82 6.16
N ILE A 2 -9.30 0.34 6.69
CA ILE A 2 -8.98 -1.10 6.72
C ILE A 2 -9.19 -1.59 8.14
N ILE A 3 -9.86 -2.72 8.31
CA ILE A 3 -10.04 -3.35 9.61
C ILE A 3 -9.25 -4.66 9.61
N SER A 4 -8.15 -4.69 10.36
CA SER A 4 -7.27 -5.85 10.44
C SER A 4 -7.12 -6.28 11.90
N GLY A 5 -7.53 -7.50 12.22
CA GLY A 5 -7.47 -8.02 13.57
C GLY A 5 -8.22 -7.18 14.60
N GLY A 6 -9.32 -6.51 14.19
CA GLY A 6 -10.11 -5.63 15.04
C GLY A 6 -9.58 -4.20 15.14
N GLU A 7 -8.43 -3.90 14.52
CA GLU A 7 -7.83 -2.56 14.56
C GLU A 7 -8.20 -1.76 13.32
N ASN A 8 -8.54 -0.49 13.50
CA ASN A 8 -8.87 0.42 12.41
C ASN A 8 -7.60 1.06 11.86
N ILE A 9 -7.38 0.92 10.56
CA ILE A 9 -6.20 1.44 9.90
C ILE A 9 -6.65 2.35 8.76
N TYR A 10 -6.15 3.57 8.73
CA TYR A 10 -6.49 4.54 7.70
C TYR A 10 -5.42 4.54 6.61
N PRO A 11 -5.79 4.20 5.35
CA PRO A 11 -4.82 4.14 4.26
C PRO A 11 -3.98 5.40 4.10
N SER A 12 -4.59 6.58 4.24
CA SER A 12 -3.89 7.86 4.09
C SER A 12 -2.72 8.02 5.07
N GLU A 13 -2.86 7.52 6.29
CA GLU A 13 -1.81 7.58 7.29
C GLU A 13 -0.60 6.73 6.87
N VAL A 14 -0.84 5.51 6.40
CA VAL A 14 0.22 4.61 5.94
C VAL A 14 0.84 5.12 4.64
N GLU A 15 0.01 5.62 3.72
CA GLU A 15 0.48 6.21 2.46
C GLU A 15 1.40 7.40 2.71
N SER A 16 1.08 8.24 3.69
CA SER A 16 1.88 9.40 4.03
C SER A 16 3.30 9.01 4.47
N VAL A 17 3.42 7.95 5.25
CA VAL A 17 4.72 7.46 5.73
C VAL A 17 5.54 6.88 4.57
N ILE A 18 4.94 6.02 3.76
CA ILE A 18 5.64 5.37 2.64
C ILE A 18 5.97 6.40 1.56
N GLY A 19 5.04 7.30 1.26
CA GLY A 19 5.22 8.34 0.25
C GLY A 19 6.32 9.35 0.58
N ALA A 20 6.75 9.42 1.84
CA ALA A 20 7.86 10.28 2.25
C ALA A 20 9.23 9.72 1.82
N HIS A 21 9.30 8.45 1.41
CA HIS A 21 10.55 7.86 0.94
C HIS A 21 10.97 8.49 -0.40
N PRO A 22 12.24 8.92 -0.54
CA PRO A 22 12.69 9.64 -1.74
C PRO A 22 12.59 8.84 -3.05
N HIS A 23 12.58 7.51 -2.99
CA HIS A 23 12.44 6.66 -4.18
C HIS A 23 10.98 6.40 -4.57
N VAL A 24 10.02 6.72 -3.71
CA VAL A 24 8.60 6.47 -3.96
C VAL A 24 7.97 7.64 -4.69
N LYS A 25 7.46 7.36 -5.91
CA LYS A 25 6.73 8.35 -6.71
C LYS A 25 5.28 8.43 -6.27
N ASP A 26 4.66 7.27 -6.01
CA ASP A 26 3.27 7.19 -5.59
C ASP A 26 3.05 5.91 -4.79
N VAL A 27 2.00 5.88 -3.99
CA VAL A 27 1.65 4.73 -3.18
C VAL A 27 0.15 4.68 -2.96
N ALA A 28 -0.40 3.47 -2.99
CA ALA A 28 -1.78 3.22 -2.60
C ALA A 28 -1.78 2.10 -1.56
N VAL A 29 -2.50 2.32 -0.46
CA VAL A 29 -2.63 1.33 0.61
C VAL A 29 -4.06 0.83 0.61
N VAL A 30 -4.23 -0.49 0.56
CA VAL A 30 -5.54 -1.13 0.48
C VAL A 30 -5.61 -2.30 1.46
N GLY A 31 -6.83 -2.67 1.84
CA GLY A 31 -7.09 -3.89 2.59
C GLY A 31 -7.41 -5.02 1.63
N VAL A 32 -6.72 -6.14 1.78
CA VAL A 32 -7.00 -7.36 1.02
C VAL A 32 -7.53 -8.43 1.96
N PRO A 33 -8.38 -9.36 1.47
CA PRO A 33 -8.94 -10.40 2.34
C PRO A 33 -7.82 -11.21 3.02
N HIS A 34 -8.04 -11.54 4.28
CA HIS A 34 -7.11 -12.34 5.07
C HIS A 34 -7.90 -13.28 5.97
N GLU A 35 -7.55 -14.56 5.97
CA GLU A 35 -8.27 -15.59 6.71
C GLU A 35 -8.30 -15.33 8.22
N LYS A 36 -7.18 -14.87 8.76
CA LYS A 36 -7.00 -14.70 10.22
C LYS A 36 -7.52 -13.37 10.72
N TRP A 37 -7.28 -12.30 9.97
CA TRP A 37 -7.52 -10.93 10.44
C TRP A 37 -8.70 -10.23 9.75
N GLY A 38 -9.39 -10.89 8.85
CA GLY A 38 -10.43 -10.28 8.03
C GLY A 38 -9.85 -9.54 6.85
N GLU A 39 -9.00 -8.55 7.12
CA GLU A 39 -8.23 -7.82 6.11
C GLU A 39 -6.77 -7.74 6.51
N ALA A 40 -5.88 -7.71 5.53
CA ALA A 40 -4.47 -7.40 5.74
C ALA A 40 -4.11 -6.13 4.97
N VAL A 41 -3.22 -5.34 5.54
CA VAL A 41 -2.75 -4.09 4.92
C VAL A 41 -1.77 -4.45 3.80
N LYS A 42 -2.03 -3.93 2.60
CA LYS A 42 -1.13 -4.10 1.45
C LYS A 42 -0.79 -2.73 0.87
N ALA A 43 0.49 -2.49 0.64
CA ALA A 43 0.95 -1.30 -0.04
C ALA A 43 1.26 -1.62 -1.50
N VAL A 44 0.82 -0.75 -2.40
CA VAL A 44 1.16 -0.82 -3.82
C VAL A 44 1.96 0.44 -4.13
N VAL A 45 3.20 0.26 -4.56
CA VAL A 45 4.17 1.33 -4.68
C VAL A 45 4.59 1.53 -6.13
N VAL A 46 4.66 2.79 -6.55
CA VAL A 46 5.26 3.20 -7.81
C VAL A 46 6.57 3.90 -7.47
N LEU A 47 7.66 3.45 -8.06
CA LEU A 47 8.98 4.05 -7.84
C LEU A 47 9.29 5.09 -8.90
N HIS A 48 10.13 6.08 -8.56
CA HIS A 48 10.71 6.98 -9.55
C HIS A 48 11.61 6.19 -10.50
N SER A 49 11.67 6.61 -11.76
CA SER A 49 12.55 6.00 -12.76
C SER A 49 14.01 5.98 -12.27
N GLY A 50 14.68 4.86 -12.50
CA GLY A 50 16.09 4.71 -12.13
C GLY A 50 16.34 4.42 -10.65
N THR A 51 15.28 4.23 -9.86
CA THR A 51 15.42 3.85 -8.46
C THR A 51 14.94 2.42 -8.23
N GLN A 52 15.40 1.81 -7.15
CA GLN A 52 15.00 0.46 -6.76
C GLN A 52 14.71 0.38 -5.26
N LEU A 53 13.68 -0.35 -4.90
CA LEU A 53 13.37 -0.75 -3.54
C LEU A 53 12.80 -2.16 -3.58
N SER A 54 13.18 -2.97 -2.59
CA SER A 54 12.53 -4.27 -2.38
C SER A 54 11.35 -4.13 -1.43
N GLU A 55 10.53 -5.18 -1.35
CA GLU A 55 9.48 -5.26 -0.33
C GLU A 55 10.08 -5.07 1.07
N GLY A 56 11.18 -5.75 1.35
CA GLY A 56 11.88 -5.63 2.63
C GLY A 56 12.34 -4.21 2.94
N ASP A 57 12.78 -3.47 1.92
CA ASP A 57 13.20 -2.08 2.10
C ASP A 57 12.04 -1.19 2.51
N VAL A 58 10.86 -1.37 1.90
CA VAL A 58 9.65 -0.62 2.24
C VAL A 58 9.20 -0.96 3.65
N LEU A 59 9.20 -2.23 4.01
CA LEU A 59 8.82 -2.67 5.35
C LEU A 59 9.78 -2.13 6.41
N ALA A 60 11.08 -2.11 6.11
CA ALA A 60 12.09 -1.54 7.01
C ALA A 60 11.89 -0.04 7.20
N TRP A 61 11.53 0.68 6.13
CA TRP A 61 11.22 2.11 6.20
C TRP A 61 10.06 2.39 7.17
N CYS A 62 9.06 1.50 7.18
CA CYS A 62 7.88 1.67 8.05
C CYS A 62 8.19 1.45 9.53
N ARG A 63 9.23 0.68 9.85
CA ARG A 63 9.60 0.40 11.24
C ARG A 63 9.98 1.69 11.96
N GLY A 64 9.42 1.89 13.15
CA GLY A 64 9.67 3.08 13.95
C GLY A 64 8.95 4.34 13.48
N ARG A 65 8.26 4.29 12.33
CA ARG A 65 7.51 5.43 11.79
C ARG A 65 6.01 5.29 11.97
N MET A 66 5.54 4.09 12.29
CA MET A 66 4.13 3.82 12.56
C MET A 66 4.00 2.64 13.52
N ALA A 67 2.82 2.51 14.13
CA ALA A 67 2.53 1.38 15.01
C ALA A 67 2.63 0.06 14.23
N SER A 68 3.08 -1.01 14.88
CA SER A 68 3.33 -2.29 14.23
C SER A 68 2.10 -2.86 13.53
N PHE A 69 0.89 -2.70 14.11
CA PHE A 69 -0.33 -3.22 13.50
C PHE A 69 -0.75 -2.46 12.24
N LYS A 70 -0.21 -1.26 12.01
CA LYS A 70 -0.52 -0.43 10.83
C LYS A 70 0.41 -0.72 9.65
N ARG A 71 1.53 -1.39 9.90
CA ARG A 71 2.50 -1.68 8.85
C ARG A 71 1.93 -2.64 7.80
N PRO A 72 2.25 -2.45 6.51
CA PRO A 72 1.83 -3.40 5.48
C PRO A 72 2.33 -4.81 5.78
N GLN A 73 1.51 -5.79 5.46
CA GLN A 73 1.90 -7.21 5.51
C GLN A 73 2.63 -7.60 4.23
N SER A 74 2.35 -6.90 3.14
CA SER A 74 2.99 -7.16 1.86
C SER A 74 3.05 -5.87 1.04
N VAL A 75 3.96 -5.85 0.06
CA VAL A 75 4.15 -4.73 -0.85
C VAL A 75 4.22 -5.26 -2.27
N SER A 76 3.50 -4.62 -3.17
CA SER A 76 3.62 -4.87 -4.60
C SER A 76 4.09 -3.60 -5.29
N PHE A 77 4.81 -3.76 -6.40
CA PHE A 77 5.30 -2.64 -7.19
C PHE A 77 4.61 -2.64 -8.55
N LEU A 78 4.14 -1.47 -8.97
CA LEU A 78 3.53 -1.26 -10.27
C LEU A 78 4.23 -0.11 -10.98
N ASP A 79 4.13 -0.10 -12.31
CA ASP A 79 4.48 1.08 -13.10
C ASP A 79 3.38 2.14 -12.93
N ASP A 80 3.74 3.41 -13.07
CA ASP A 80 2.78 4.51 -12.92
C ASP A 80 1.56 4.34 -13.85
N ALA A 81 1.79 3.85 -15.07
CA ALA A 81 0.71 3.61 -16.04
C ALA A 81 -0.25 2.51 -15.62
N GLN A 82 0.15 1.62 -14.72
CA GLN A 82 -0.69 0.52 -14.23
C GLN A 82 -1.58 0.92 -13.06
N MET A 83 -1.32 2.08 -12.45
CA MET A 83 -2.12 2.53 -11.31
C MET A 83 -3.48 3.02 -11.77
N PRO A 84 -4.59 2.47 -11.23
CA PRO A 84 -5.93 2.88 -11.64
C PRO A 84 -6.22 4.28 -11.14
N ARG A 85 -6.53 5.19 -12.08
CA ARG A 85 -6.86 6.58 -11.78
C ARG A 85 -8.11 6.99 -12.56
N ASN A 86 -8.88 7.93 -11.99
CA ASN A 86 -10.00 8.52 -12.72
C ASN A 86 -9.51 9.64 -13.64
N ALA A 87 -10.44 10.30 -14.35
CA ALA A 87 -10.10 11.34 -15.32
C ALA A 87 -9.39 12.55 -14.70
N THR A 88 -9.56 12.78 -13.38
CA THR A 88 -8.89 13.87 -12.66
C THR A 88 -7.54 13.45 -12.06
N GLY A 89 -7.12 12.22 -12.28
CA GLY A 89 -5.85 11.69 -11.76
C GLY A 89 -5.93 11.12 -10.35
N LYS A 90 -7.12 11.06 -9.77
CA LYS A 90 -7.30 10.50 -8.41
C LYS A 90 -7.17 8.97 -8.44
N LEU A 91 -6.39 8.43 -7.52
CA LEU A 91 -6.23 6.99 -7.36
C LEU A 91 -7.55 6.30 -6.99
N LEU A 92 -7.80 5.18 -7.63
CA LEU A 92 -9.01 4.38 -7.41
C LEU A 92 -8.66 3.15 -6.56
N HIS A 93 -8.60 3.34 -5.26
CA HIS A 93 -8.23 2.29 -4.30
C HIS A 93 -9.11 1.05 -4.42
N ARG A 94 -10.40 1.23 -4.66
CA ARG A 94 -11.34 0.13 -4.78
C ARG A 94 -11.00 -0.79 -5.95
N VAL A 95 -10.67 -0.21 -7.10
CA VAL A 95 -10.29 -0.97 -8.30
C VAL A 95 -9.03 -1.77 -8.02
N LEU A 96 -8.04 -1.14 -7.39
CA LEU A 96 -6.78 -1.78 -7.06
C LEU A 96 -6.99 -2.94 -6.07
N ARG A 97 -7.80 -2.71 -5.03
CA ARG A 97 -8.14 -3.73 -4.04
C ARG A 97 -8.78 -4.94 -4.69
N ASP A 98 -9.73 -4.72 -5.61
CA ASP A 98 -10.45 -5.79 -6.28
C ASP A 98 -9.51 -6.62 -7.18
N ARG A 99 -8.59 -5.97 -7.88
CA ARG A 99 -7.57 -6.66 -8.69
C ARG A 99 -6.68 -7.55 -7.82
N LEU A 100 -6.25 -7.04 -6.67
CA LEU A 100 -5.38 -7.79 -5.76
C LEU A 100 -6.10 -8.96 -5.11
N ALA A 101 -7.38 -8.79 -4.78
CA ALA A 101 -8.19 -9.86 -4.23
C ALA A 101 -8.37 -11.02 -5.22
N GLU A 102 -8.48 -10.71 -6.52
CA GLU A 102 -8.61 -11.72 -7.57
C GLU A 102 -7.31 -12.52 -7.76
N GLN A 103 -6.17 -11.94 -7.42
CA GLN A 103 -4.85 -12.57 -7.54
C GLN A 103 -4.50 -13.45 -6.34
N SER A 104 -5.28 -13.40 -5.30
CA SER A 104 -4.99 -14.10 -4.04
C SER A 104 -5.49 -15.54 -4.02
#